data_ab6eaaa29bd044eb6129f472befd99dc
#
_entry.id   ab6eaaa29bd044eb6129f472befd99dc
#
_cell.length_a   1.000
_cell.length_b   1.000
_cell.length_c   1.000
_cell.angle_alpha   90.00
_cell.angle_beta   90.00
_cell.angle_gamma   90.00
#
_symmetry.space_group_name_H-M   'P 1'
#
loop_
_entity.id
_entity.type
_entity.pdbx_description
1 polymer ?
#
loop_
_entity_poly.entity_id
_entity_poly.type
_entity_poly.pdbx_seq_one_letter_code
_entity_poly.pdbx_strand_id
1 'polypeptide(L)'
;MLKRLVGDRRGSALMWTMFLIIILVIVAMMLYTVFSTVSKVRSVEAELKRCASVVLDKTTINSELRDVIITLRTRNIEREVRENLRENGWVESSGSWEREINGETRCRIRNLLVNVDADSELLTLSADVQIPLLKSMGDISNMTFPLKIYSKILYISGK
;
A
#
# COMPACT_ATOMS: atom_id res chain seq x y z
N MET A 1 18.78 18.15 -62.16
CA MET A 1 18.63 18.61 -60.76
C MET A 1 17.90 17.62 -59.84
N LEU A 2 17.62 16.41 -60.24
CA LEU A 2 16.87 15.38 -59.48
C LEU A 2 17.71 14.31 -58.78
N LYS A 3 19.04 14.32 -58.92
CA LYS A 3 19.95 13.31 -58.34
C LYS A 3 20.38 13.61 -56.89
N ARG A 4 20.05 14.76 -56.32
CA ARG A 4 20.44 15.12 -54.94
C ARG A 4 19.45 14.73 -53.86
N LEU A 5 18.26 14.28 -54.22
CA LEU A 5 17.22 13.82 -53.24
C LEU A 5 17.29 12.37 -52.86
N VAL A 6 18.14 11.54 -53.49
CA VAL A 6 18.30 10.12 -53.18
C VAL A 6 19.41 9.84 -52.13
N GLY A 7 20.20 10.90 -51.79
CA GLY A 7 21.33 10.76 -50.86
C GLY A 7 20.99 10.71 -49.38
N ASP A 8 19.77 10.99 -48.98
CA ASP A 8 19.42 11.26 -47.57
C ASP A 8 18.72 10.11 -46.83
N ARG A 9 18.75 8.90 -47.39
CA ARG A 9 18.15 7.71 -46.73
C ARG A 9 18.89 7.33 -45.44
N ARG A 10 20.18 7.65 -45.33
CA ARG A 10 20.97 7.38 -44.11
C ARG A 10 20.59 8.31 -42.96
N GLY A 11 20.33 9.59 -43.23
CA GLY A 11 19.88 10.56 -42.24
C GLY A 11 18.47 10.22 -41.71
N SER A 12 17.56 9.81 -42.59
CA SER A 12 16.20 9.41 -42.21
C SER A 12 16.22 8.15 -41.32
N ALA A 13 17.05 7.15 -41.63
CA ALA A 13 17.18 5.94 -40.81
C ALA A 13 17.70 6.26 -39.40
N LEU A 14 18.65 7.18 -39.29
CA LEU A 14 19.24 7.57 -38.01
C LEU A 14 18.24 8.36 -37.15
N MET A 15 17.45 9.24 -37.75
CA MET A 15 16.35 9.92 -37.07
C MET A 15 15.28 8.92 -36.57
N TRP A 16 14.92 7.93 -37.38
CA TRP A 16 13.96 6.90 -37.00
C TRP A 16 14.46 6.06 -35.81
N THR A 17 15.73 5.65 -35.82
CA THR A 17 16.33 4.90 -34.73
C THR A 17 16.38 5.71 -33.42
N MET A 18 16.75 7.01 -33.48
CA MET A 18 16.69 7.87 -32.31
C MET A 18 15.27 8.03 -31.74
N PHE A 19 14.29 8.20 -32.62
CA PHE A 19 12.88 8.31 -32.21
C PHE A 19 12.38 7.00 -31.54
N LEU A 20 12.77 5.85 -32.09
CA LEU A 20 12.42 4.54 -31.53
C LEU A 20 13.07 4.32 -30.17
N ILE A 21 14.32 4.75 -29.97
CA ILE A 21 15.03 4.69 -28.68
C ILE A 21 14.31 5.56 -27.64
N ILE A 22 13.90 6.78 -28.00
CA ILE A 22 13.18 7.68 -27.10
C ILE A 22 11.85 7.07 -26.67
N ILE A 23 11.09 6.50 -27.61
CA ILE A 23 9.83 5.81 -27.26
C ILE A 23 10.08 4.65 -26.32
N LEU A 24 11.10 3.85 -26.59
CA LEU A 24 11.46 2.69 -25.76
C LEU A 24 11.83 3.12 -24.33
N VAL A 25 12.58 4.21 -24.18
CA VAL A 25 12.91 4.78 -22.86
C VAL A 25 11.67 5.26 -22.13
N ILE A 26 10.75 5.96 -22.81
CA ILE A 26 9.49 6.41 -22.21
C ILE A 26 8.65 5.21 -21.73
N VAL A 27 8.51 4.17 -22.57
CA VAL A 27 7.79 2.96 -22.20
C VAL A 27 8.44 2.26 -21.00
N ALA A 28 9.76 2.14 -21.00
CA ALA A 28 10.51 1.55 -19.88
C ALA A 28 10.29 2.34 -18.56
N MET A 29 10.29 3.67 -18.61
CA MET A 29 10.00 4.51 -17.44
C MET A 29 8.56 4.33 -16.94
N MET A 30 7.58 4.22 -17.84
CA MET A 30 6.18 3.94 -17.46
C MET A 30 6.05 2.58 -16.77
N LEU A 31 6.64 1.54 -17.33
CA LEU A 31 6.63 0.20 -16.76
C LEU A 31 7.29 0.17 -15.38
N TYR A 32 8.42 0.84 -15.24
CA TYR A 32 9.12 0.95 -13.96
C TYR A 32 8.25 1.65 -12.89
N THR A 33 7.56 2.73 -13.26
CA THR A 33 6.67 3.46 -12.35
C THR A 33 5.51 2.58 -11.87
N VAL A 34 4.87 1.85 -12.79
CA VAL A 34 3.78 0.93 -12.46
C VAL A 34 4.28 -0.18 -11.54
N PHE A 35 5.40 -0.82 -11.87
CA PHE A 35 5.97 -1.90 -11.06
C PHE A 35 6.35 -1.41 -9.67
N SER A 36 7.00 -0.26 -9.55
CA SER A 36 7.36 0.35 -8.28
C SER A 36 6.13 0.66 -7.41
N THR A 37 5.06 1.17 -8.02
CA THR A 37 3.81 1.48 -7.32
C THR A 37 3.14 0.22 -6.80
N VAL A 38 3.00 -0.81 -7.63
CA VAL A 38 2.41 -2.10 -7.23
C VAL A 38 3.22 -2.75 -6.11
N SER A 39 4.55 -2.69 -6.19
CA SER A 39 5.42 -3.22 -5.13
C SER A 39 5.22 -2.51 -3.80
N LYS A 40 5.05 -1.18 -3.80
CA LYS A 40 4.76 -0.40 -2.59
C LYS A 40 3.40 -0.77 -1.98
N VAL A 41 2.35 -0.91 -2.82
CA VAL A 41 1.01 -1.33 -2.35
C VAL A 41 1.08 -2.69 -1.68
N ARG A 42 1.74 -3.67 -2.32
CA ARG A 42 1.91 -5.02 -1.75
C ARG A 42 2.70 -5.02 -0.44
N SER A 43 3.70 -4.15 -0.31
CA SER A 43 4.45 -3.99 0.94
C SER A 43 3.55 -3.50 2.07
N VAL A 44 2.73 -2.47 1.83
CA VAL A 44 1.77 -1.95 2.81
C VAL A 44 0.70 -2.99 3.15
N GLU A 45 0.18 -3.70 2.16
CA GLU A 45 -0.76 -4.80 2.37
C GLU A 45 -0.18 -5.89 3.27
N ALA A 46 1.07 -6.30 3.03
CA ALA A 46 1.74 -7.30 3.84
C ALA A 46 1.96 -6.83 5.29
N GLU A 47 2.30 -5.55 5.47
CA GLU A 47 2.45 -4.96 6.82
C GLU A 47 1.10 -4.91 7.57
N LEU A 48 0.02 -4.50 6.91
CA LEU A 48 -1.30 -4.49 7.52
C LEU A 48 -1.80 -5.90 7.84
N LYS A 49 -1.52 -6.89 6.99
CA LYS A 49 -1.80 -8.31 7.27
C LYS A 49 -1.05 -8.79 8.51
N ARG A 50 0.24 -8.45 8.59
CA ARG A 50 1.05 -8.79 9.77
C ARG A 50 0.51 -8.10 11.03
N CYS A 51 0.16 -6.83 10.93
CA CYS A 51 -0.46 -6.09 12.04
C CYS A 51 -1.74 -6.78 12.51
N ALA A 52 -2.63 -7.16 11.59
CA ALA A 52 -3.86 -7.88 11.91
C ALA A 52 -3.57 -9.20 12.64
N SER A 53 -2.61 -9.99 12.17
CA SER A 53 -2.25 -11.27 12.78
C SER A 53 -1.66 -11.07 14.19
N VAL A 54 -0.74 -10.12 14.38
CA VAL A 54 -0.14 -9.83 15.69
C VAL A 54 -1.18 -9.37 16.71
N VAL A 55 -2.11 -8.51 16.28
CA VAL A 55 -3.18 -8.03 17.16
C VAL A 55 -4.12 -9.17 17.54
N LEU A 56 -4.45 -10.06 16.61
CA LEU A 56 -5.25 -11.24 16.90
C LEU A 56 -4.55 -12.19 17.88
N ASP A 57 -3.27 -12.46 17.68
CA ASP A 57 -2.49 -13.33 18.58
C ASP A 57 -2.44 -12.76 20.00
N LYS A 58 -2.18 -11.45 20.15
CA LYS A 58 -2.21 -10.77 21.46
C LYS A 58 -3.57 -10.85 22.15
N THR A 59 -4.65 -10.76 21.37
CA THR A 59 -6.02 -10.81 21.94
C THR A 59 -6.48 -12.22 22.28
N THR A 60 -5.93 -13.27 21.62
CA THR A 60 -6.28 -14.68 21.89
C THR A 60 -5.60 -15.20 23.15
N ILE A 61 -4.45 -14.69 23.52
CA ILE A 61 -3.72 -15.11 24.73
C ILE A 61 -4.46 -14.73 26.03
N ASN A 62 -5.28 -13.68 25.99
CA ASN A 62 -6.12 -13.26 27.14
C ASN A 62 -7.52 -13.92 27.12
N SER A 63 -7.57 -15.22 26.98
CA SER A 63 -8.81 -16.01 26.84
C SER A 63 -9.75 -16.02 28.07
N GLU A 64 -9.30 -15.58 29.23
CA GLU A 64 -10.15 -15.50 30.45
C GLU A 64 -11.24 -14.43 30.40
N LEU A 65 -11.21 -13.55 29.40
CA LEU A 65 -12.20 -12.47 29.21
C LEU A 65 -13.26 -12.82 28.13
N ARG A 66 -13.40 -14.08 27.82
CA ARG A 66 -14.14 -14.58 26.65
C ARG A 66 -15.63 -14.23 26.59
N ASP A 67 -16.32 -14.07 27.71
CA ASP A 67 -17.79 -14.02 27.74
C ASP A 67 -18.42 -12.65 27.92
N VAL A 68 -17.66 -11.59 28.23
CA VAL A 68 -18.27 -10.29 28.60
C VAL A 68 -18.16 -9.21 27.49
N ILE A 69 -17.41 -9.44 26.36
CA ILE A 69 -16.82 -8.21 25.79
C ILE A 69 -16.69 -8.21 24.27
N ILE A 70 -17.70 -8.48 23.53
CA ILE A 70 -17.65 -8.22 22.07
C ILE A 70 -17.55 -6.72 21.78
N THR A 71 -18.27 -5.89 22.51
CA THR A 71 -18.27 -4.42 22.30
C THR A 71 -17.00 -3.72 22.80
N LEU A 72 -16.45 -4.17 23.92
CA LEU A 72 -15.17 -3.67 24.44
C LEU A 72 -13.96 -4.17 23.62
N ARG A 73 -14.07 -5.33 22.99
CA ARG A 73 -13.05 -5.89 22.10
C ARG A 73 -12.79 -5.01 20.88
N THR A 74 -13.79 -4.51 20.20
CA THR A 74 -13.58 -3.70 18.99
C THR A 74 -12.74 -2.46 19.28
N ARG A 75 -13.03 -1.76 20.38
CA ARG A 75 -12.26 -0.57 20.78
C ARG A 75 -10.82 -0.91 21.20
N ASN A 76 -10.61 -2.05 21.86
CA ASN A 76 -9.27 -2.51 22.24
C ASN A 76 -8.46 -2.95 21.01
N ILE A 77 -9.06 -3.66 20.08
CA ILE A 77 -8.41 -4.09 18.83
C ILE A 77 -8.01 -2.88 17.99
N GLU A 78 -8.86 -1.87 17.87
CA GLU A 78 -8.51 -0.64 17.15
C GLU A 78 -7.29 0.06 17.79
N ARG A 79 -7.25 0.13 19.12
CA ARG A 79 -6.10 0.70 19.84
C ARG A 79 -4.83 -0.11 19.60
N GLU A 80 -4.88 -1.44 19.69
CA GLU A 80 -3.75 -2.32 19.43
C GLU A 80 -3.24 -2.22 17.99
N VAL A 81 -4.14 -2.09 17.00
CA VAL A 81 -3.78 -1.84 15.61
C VAL A 81 -3.03 -0.52 15.47
N ARG A 82 -3.52 0.55 16.11
CA ARG A 82 -2.86 1.86 16.10
C ARG A 82 -1.49 1.82 16.77
N GLU A 83 -1.37 1.14 17.91
CA GLU A 83 -0.09 0.96 18.62
C GLU A 83 0.90 0.17 17.77
N ASN A 84 0.47 -0.93 17.16
CA ASN A 84 1.33 -1.73 16.28
C ASN A 84 1.80 -0.96 15.04
N LEU A 85 0.94 -0.11 14.45
CA LEU A 85 1.36 0.77 13.35
C LEU A 85 2.44 1.75 13.81
N ARG A 86 2.32 2.35 15.01
CA ARG A 86 3.34 3.25 15.56
C ARG A 86 4.67 2.53 15.81
N GLU A 87 4.63 1.33 16.37
CA GLU A 87 5.81 0.48 16.58
C GLU A 87 6.53 0.15 15.24
N ASN A 88 5.78 0.04 14.15
CA ASN A 88 6.32 -0.21 12.81
C ASN A 88 6.73 1.07 12.06
N GLY A 89 6.78 2.23 12.75
CA GLY A 89 7.29 3.48 12.19
C GLY A 89 6.28 4.27 11.37
N TRP A 90 4.98 4.01 11.56
CA TRP A 90 3.93 4.85 11.03
C TRP A 90 3.63 6.01 11.97
N VAL A 91 3.51 7.21 11.43
CA VAL A 91 3.19 8.42 12.17
C VAL A 91 1.76 8.85 11.85
N GLU A 92 0.96 9.05 12.89
CA GLU A 92 -0.41 9.54 12.73
C GLU A 92 -0.39 11.07 12.56
N SER A 93 -0.93 11.55 11.43
CA SER A 93 -1.03 12.97 11.11
C SER A 93 -2.40 13.27 10.52
N SER A 94 -3.17 14.16 11.17
CA SER A 94 -4.46 14.66 10.67
C SER A 94 -5.44 13.56 10.22
N GLY A 95 -5.53 12.45 10.97
CA GLY A 95 -6.43 11.33 10.66
C GLY A 95 -5.94 10.41 9.54
N SER A 96 -4.70 10.56 9.12
CA SER A 96 -4.00 9.65 8.21
C SER A 96 -2.73 9.09 8.86
N TRP A 97 -2.29 7.93 8.41
CA TRP A 97 -1.03 7.32 8.81
C TRP A 97 -0.02 7.51 7.71
N GLU A 98 1.11 8.09 8.04
CA GLU A 98 2.17 8.38 7.09
C GLU A 98 3.43 7.64 7.49
N ARG A 99 4.14 7.12 6.49
CA ARG A 99 5.45 6.53 6.71
C ARG A 99 6.49 7.31 5.94
N GLU A 100 7.41 7.89 6.70
CA GLU A 100 8.55 8.61 6.18
C GLU A 100 9.80 7.74 6.21
N ILE A 101 10.58 7.82 5.14
CA ILE A 101 11.93 7.28 5.11
C ILE A 101 12.83 8.40 4.64
N ASN A 102 13.82 8.76 5.47
CA ASN A 102 14.77 9.85 5.22
C ASN A 102 14.09 11.22 4.99
N GLY A 103 13.01 11.52 5.75
CA GLY A 103 12.28 12.79 5.62
C GLY A 103 11.36 12.88 4.40
N GLU A 104 11.10 11.77 3.73
CA GLU A 104 10.22 11.73 2.57
C GLU A 104 9.03 10.81 2.81
N THR A 105 7.81 11.37 2.67
CA THR A 105 6.57 10.57 2.75
C THR A 105 6.54 9.56 1.62
N ARG A 106 6.61 8.28 1.97
CA ARG A 106 6.60 7.17 1.01
C ARG A 106 5.21 6.68 0.66
N CYS A 107 4.35 6.62 1.66
CA CYS A 107 2.96 6.21 1.51
C CYS A 107 2.12 6.76 2.66
N ARG A 108 0.83 6.91 2.40
CA ARG A 108 -0.15 7.40 3.36
C ARG A 108 -1.32 6.43 3.41
N ILE A 109 -1.78 6.08 4.60
CA ILE A 109 -2.99 5.29 4.83
C ILE A 109 -4.06 6.23 5.33
N ARG A 110 -5.22 6.24 4.66
CA ARG A 110 -6.42 6.98 5.07
C ARG A 110 -7.56 6.02 5.33
N ASN A 111 -8.58 6.50 6.03
CA ASN A 111 -9.82 5.77 6.27
C ASN A 111 -9.58 4.36 6.83
N LEU A 112 -8.63 4.25 7.79
CA LEU A 112 -8.38 2.98 8.45
C LEU A 112 -9.58 2.63 9.32
N LEU A 113 -10.34 1.62 8.91
CA LEU A 113 -11.50 1.09 9.62
C LEU A 113 -11.19 -0.33 10.07
N VAL A 114 -11.41 -0.57 11.35
CA VAL A 114 -11.28 -1.88 11.98
C VAL A 114 -12.67 -2.38 12.30
N ASN A 115 -13.09 -3.47 11.70
CA ASN A 115 -14.36 -4.11 11.99
C ASN A 115 -14.14 -5.55 12.45
N VAL A 116 -14.76 -5.89 13.56
CA VAL A 116 -14.73 -7.24 14.12
C VAL A 116 -16.13 -7.79 14.05
N ASP A 117 -16.32 -8.82 13.26
CA ASP A 117 -17.55 -9.57 13.21
C ASP A 117 -17.44 -10.75 14.19
N ALA A 118 -18.25 -10.69 15.24
CA ALA A 118 -18.22 -11.70 16.30
C ALA A 118 -18.81 -13.04 15.86
N ASP A 119 -19.79 -13.00 14.96
CA ASP A 119 -20.50 -14.21 14.53
C ASP A 119 -19.65 -15.03 13.55
N SER A 120 -18.89 -14.37 12.70
CA SER A 120 -17.99 -15.03 11.74
C SER A 120 -16.54 -15.15 12.22
N GLU A 121 -16.23 -14.66 13.43
CA GLU A 121 -14.87 -14.64 13.99
C GLU A 121 -13.85 -13.99 13.04
N LEU A 122 -14.29 -12.96 12.33
CA LEU A 122 -13.52 -12.32 11.27
C LEU A 122 -13.12 -10.89 11.66
N LEU A 123 -11.83 -10.62 11.62
CA LEU A 123 -11.29 -9.27 11.66
C LEU A 123 -11.14 -8.73 10.23
N THR A 124 -11.81 -7.62 9.96
CA THR A 124 -11.71 -6.92 8.69
C THR A 124 -11.02 -5.57 8.90
N LEU A 125 -9.88 -5.38 8.24
CA LEU A 125 -9.21 -4.08 8.13
C LEU A 125 -9.48 -3.49 6.74
N SER A 126 -10.09 -2.31 6.71
CA SER A 126 -10.28 -1.55 5.47
C SER A 126 -9.46 -0.29 5.53
N ALA A 127 -8.72 0.01 4.48
CA ALA A 127 -7.85 1.19 4.42
C ALA A 127 -7.68 1.66 2.98
N ASP A 128 -7.52 2.96 2.80
CA ASP A 128 -7.19 3.59 1.52
C ASP A 128 -5.70 3.94 1.51
N VAL A 129 -4.91 3.24 0.72
CA VAL A 129 -3.48 3.48 0.59
C VAL A 129 -3.22 4.47 -0.53
N GLN A 130 -2.58 5.58 -0.20
CA GLN A 130 -2.16 6.60 -1.14
C GLN A 130 -0.65 6.52 -1.36
N ILE A 131 -0.25 6.47 -2.62
CA ILE A 131 1.16 6.43 -3.03
C ILE A 131 1.43 7.61 -3.95
N PRO A 132 2.39 8.49 -3.61
CA PRO A 132 2.81 9.55 -4.50
C PRO A 132 3.56 8.98 -5.69
N LEU A 133 3.13 9.33 -6.91
CA LEU A 133 3.78 8.93 -8.16
C LEU A 133 4.98 9.81 -8.48
N LEU A 134 4.85 11.12 -8.24
CA LEU A 134 5.88 12.11 -8.51
C LEU A 134 6.06 13.02 -7.29
N LYS A 135 7.28 13.13 -6.78
CA LYS A 135 7.64 13.98 -5.64
C LYS A 135 7.34 15.46 -5.83
N SER A 136 7.37 15.96 -7.05
CA SER A 136 7.34 17.40 -7.34
C SER A 136 5.93 17.95 -7.59
N MET A 137 4.91 17.11 -7.70
CA MET A 137 3.55 17.53 -8.07
C MET A 137 2.53 17.58 -6.91
N GLY A 138 2.98 17.37 -5.68
CA GLY A 138 2.10 17.45 -4.50
C GLY A 138 0.95 16.42 -4.54
N ASP A 139 -0.17 16.78 -3.93
CA ASP A 139 -1.34 15.88 -3.79
C ASP A 139 -2.03 15.46 -5.11
N ILE A 140 -1.72 16.13 -6.22
CA ILE A 140 -2.34 15.87 -7.53
C ILE A 140 -1.85 14.53 -8.13
N SER A 141 -0.69 14.04 -7.69
CA SER A 141 -0.09 12.83 -8.25
C SER A 141 -0.27 11.57 -7.38
N ASN A 142 -1.18 11.60 -6.41
CA ASN A 142 -1.41 10.47 -5.51
C ASN A 142 -2.38 9.47 -6.13
N MET A 143 -1.94 8.22 -6.28
CA MET A 143 -2.85 7.11 -6.57
C MET A 143 -3.39 6.53 -5.26
N THR A 144 -4.70 6.30 -5.21
CA THR A 144 -5.40 5.71 -4.06
C THR A 144 -5.82 4.29 -4.38
N PHE A 145 -5.44 3.36 -3.52
CA PHE A 145 -5.76 1.94 -3.64
C PHE A 145 -6.58 1.52 -2.42
N PRO A 146 -7.86 1.12 -2.60
CA PRO A 146 -8.64 0.58 -1.51
C PRO A 146 -8.14 -0.83 -1.18
N LEU A 147 -7.76 -1.05 0.07
CA LEU A 147 -7.36 -2.36 0.58
C LEU A 147 -8.40 -2.88 1.56
N LYS A 148 -8.74 -4.16 1.43
CA LYS A 148 -9.52 -4.92 2.42
C LYS A 148 -8.75 -6.16 2.81
N ILE A 149 -8.49 -6.29 4.08
CA ILE A 149 -7.73 -7.40 4.65
C ILE A 149 -8.64 -8.15 5.59
N TYR A 150 -8.70 -9.47 5.41
CA TYR A 150 -9.46 -10.37 6.25
C TYR A 150 -8.50 -11.25 7.03
N SER A 151 -8.70 -11.33 8.33
CA SER A 151 -7.98 -12.25 9.20
C SER A 151 -8.97 -13.00 10.06
N LYS A 152 -8.89 -14.34 10.03
CA LYS A 152 -9.78 -15.21 10.82
C LYS A 152 -9.13 -15.49 12.16
N ILE A 153 -9.93 -15.43 13.20
CA ILE A 153 -9.53 -15.82 14.55
C ILE A 153 -9.49 -17.36 14.59
N LEU A 154 -8.29 -17.93 14.68
CA LEU A 154 -8.13 -19.38 14.85
C LEU A 154 -8.14 -19.68 16.34
N TYR A 155 -9.23 -20.31 16.82
CA TYR A 155 -9.22 -20.90 18.17
C TYR A 155 -8.45 -22.20 18.14
N ILE A 156 -7.34 -22.26 18.84
CA ILE A 156 -6.77 -23.55 19.22
C ILE A 156 -7.57 -24.01 20.42
N SER A 157 -8.57 -24.86 20.17
CA SER A 157 -9.28 -25.58 21.22
C SER A 157 -8.26 -26.53 21.87
N GLY A 158 -7.64 -26.08 22.95
CA GLY A 158 -6.88 -26.97 23.82
C GLY A 158 -7.87 -27.91 24.49
N LYS A 159 -7.81 -29.21 24.16
CA LYS A 159 -8.39 -30.30 24.96
C LYS A 159 -7.55 -30.46 26.21
#